data_35f6d6decd2a0be0436d992be5fa9bd2
#
_entry.id   35f6d6decd2a0be0436d992be5fa9bd2
#
_cell.length_a   1.000
_cell.length_b   1.000
_cell.length_c   1.000
_cell.angle_alpha   90.00
_cell.angle_beta   90.00
_cell.angle_gamma   90.00
#
_symmetry.space_group_name_H-M   'P 1'
#
loop_
_entity.id
_entity.type
_entity.pdbx_description
1 polymer ?
#
loop_
_entity_poly.entity_id
_entity_poly.type
_entity_poly.pdbx_seq_one_letter_code
_entity_poly.pdbx_strand_id
1 'polypeptide(L)'
;MQGLKFDQGKQPWYAMPLEVLEPLADVFAAGEHKYSTFNCLQPFNDPDRRFYDGQMRHTAACQIDPLAIDQELLEKYGVQVYHSAQVALNALMRLHHALKEQEQKP
;
A
#
# COMPACT_ATOMS: atom_id res chain seq x y z
N MET A 1 37.63 -4.06 19.83
CA MET A 1 36.45 -4.51 20.60
C MET A 1 35.19 -4.35 19.75
N GLN A 2 34.38 -5.38 19.70
CA GLN A 2 33.09 -5.30 19.00
C GLN A 2 32.00 -4.81 19.97
N GLY A 3 31.11 -3.97 19.43
CA GLY A 3 29.94 -3.57 20.18
C GLY A 3 28.96 -4.74 20.35
N LEU A 4 28.11 -4.62 21.36
CA LEU A 4 27.09 -5.62 21.66
C LEU A 4 25.70 -5.00 21.49
N LYS A 5 24.79 -5.82 20.95
CA LYS A 5 23.38 -5.44 20.83
C LYS A 5 22.53 -6.69 20.93
N PHE A 6 21.51 -6.64 21.78
CA PHE A 6 20.65 -7.79 22.04
C PHE A 6 19.36 -7.63 21.25
N ASP A 7 19.42 -7.99 19.95
CA ASP A 7 18.29 -7.84 19.04
C ASP A 7 17.73 -9.18 18.54
N GLN A 8 18.17 -10.29 19.12
CA GLN A 8 17.66 -11.61 18.78
C GLN A 8 16.15 -11.67 19.09
N GLY A 9 15.36 -12.15 18.13
CA GLY A 9 13.91 -12.23 18.29
C GLY A 9 13.15 -10.95 17.94
N LYS A 10 13.88 -9.86 17.65
CA LYS A 10 13.26 -8.60 17.19
C LYS A 10 13.13 -8.63 15.67
N GLN A 11 12.25 -7.76 15.16
CA GLN A 11 11.99 -7.72 13.72
C GLN A 11 13.26 -7.33 12.95
N PRO A 12 13.59 -8.08 11.89
CA PRO A 12 14.79 -7.78 11.08
C PRO A 12 14.49 -6.72 10.02
N TRP A 13 14.39 -5.47 10.44
CA TRP A 13 14.05 -4.37 9.55
C TRP A 13 15.02 -4.26 8.36
N TYR A 14 16.29 -4.70 8.55
CA TYR A 14 17.28 -4.68 7.46
C TYR A 14 16.87 -5.59 6.29
N ALA A 15 16.02 -6.57 6.55
CA ALA A 15 15.59 -7.52 5.51
C ALA A 15 14.45 -6.97 4.64
N MET A 16 13.89 -5.81 5.00
CA MET A 16 12.82 -5.21 4.20
C MET A 16 13.38 -4.64 2.89
N PRO A 17 12.73 -4.94 1.75
CA PRO A 17 13.19 -4.45 0.45
C PRO A 17 12.78 -2.98 0.27
N LEU A 18 13.60 -2.07 0.79
CA LEU A 18 13.28 -0.64 0.81
C LEU A 18 13.08 -0.05 -0.58
N GLU A 19 13.70 -0.66 -1.60
CA GLU A 19 13.57 -0.20 -2.98
C GLU A 19 12.14 -0.28 -3.53
N VAL A 20 11.28 -1.11 -2.92
CA VAL A 20 9.87 -1.16 -3.35
C VAL A 20 9.01 -0.11 -2.65
N LEU A 21 9.53 0.60 -1.64
CA LEU A 21 8.79 1.65 -0.97
C LEU A 21 8.60 2.87 -1.86
N GLU A 22 9.54 3.16 -2.75
CA GLU A 22 9.42 4.30 -3.66
C GLU A 22 8.24 4.14 -4.62
N PRO A 23 8.10 3.02 -5.38
CA PRO A 23 6.90 2.79 -6.19
C PRO A 23 5.61 2.79 -5.36
N LEU A 24 5.67 2.32 -4.12
CA LEU A 24 4.51 2.33 -3.23
C LEU A 24 4.13 3.78 -2.85
N ALA A 25 5.13 4.64 -2.61
CA ALA A 25 4.88 6.06 -2.33
C ALA A 25 4.21 6.76 -3.51
N ASP A 26 4.48 6.34 -4.74
CA ASP A 26 3.83 6.89 -5.94
C ASP A 26 2.32 6.64 -5.92
N VAL A 27 1.86 5.53 -5.33
CA VAL A 27 0.43 5.26 -5.19
C VAL A 27 -0.21 6.30 -4.27
N PHE A 28 0.47 6.65 -3.17
CA PHE A 28 -0.02 7.70 -2.27
C PHE A 28 -0.05 9.05 -2.97
N ALA A 29 0.97 9.36 -3.78
CA ALA A 29 1.01 10.60 -4.54
C ALA A 29 -0.18 10.69 -5.51
N ALA A 30 -0.49 9.60 -6.23
CA ALA A 30 -1.64 9.55 -7.11
C ALA A 30 -2.94 9.73 -6.33
N GLY A 31 -3.04 9.13 -5.14
CA GLY A 31 -4.21 9.28 -4.27
C GLY A 31 -4.41 10.71 -3.81
N GLU A 32 -3.34 11.46 -3.55
CA GLU A 32 -3.46 12.88 -3.19
C GLU A 32 -4.02 13.71 -4.34
N HIS A 33 -3.64 13.39 -5.58
CA HIS A 33 -4.20 14.06 -6.76
C HIS A 33 -5.68 13.71 -6.96
N LYS A 34 -6.02 12.43 -6.81
CA LYS A 34 -7.36 11.93 -7.09
C LYS A 34 -8.36 12.30 -6.00
N TYR A 35 -7.93 12.29 -4.75
CA TYR A 35 -8.79 12.52 -3.58
C TYR A 35 -8.24 13.67 -2.73
N SER A 36 -7.47 13.35 -1.70
CA SER A 36 -6.83 14.31 -0.81
C SER A 36 -5.74 13.59 -0.02
N THR A 37 -4.87 14.36 0.60
CA THR A 37 -3.84 13.81 1.49
C THR A 37 -4.50 13.00 2.61
N PHE A 38 -3.97 11.80 2.87
CA PHE A 38 -4.45 10.88 3.90
C PHE A 38 -5.88 10.37 3.68
N ASN A 39 -6.44 10.51 2.48
CA ASN A 39 -7.80 10.02 2.22
C ASN A 39 -7.96 8.53 2.55
N CYS A 40 -6.98 7.70 2.18
CA CYS A 40 -7.05 6.25 2.40
C CYS A 40 -7.01 5.87 3.89
N LEU A 41 -6.58 6.78 4.77
CA LEU A 41 -6.54 6.56 6.21
C LEU A 41 -7.81 7.01 6.93
N GLN A 42 -8.72 7.69 6.21
CA GLN A 42 -9.98 8.16 6.78
C GLN A 42 -10.95 7.00 7.01
N PRO A 43 -11.94 7.17 7.91
CA PRO A 43 -12.96 6.13 8.07
C PRO A 43 -13.72 5.85 6.78
N PHE A 44 -13.91 4.58 6.48
CA PHE A 44 -14.68 4.13 5.32
C PHE A 44 -15.84 3.26 5.79
N ASN A 45 -16.93 3.29 5.05
CA ASN A 45 -17.99 2.30 5.18
C ASN A 45 -17.51 1.01 4.52
N ASP A 46 -17.47 -0.09 5.28
CA ASP A 46 -17.04 -1.41 4.81
C ASP A 46 -15.63 -1.37 4.18
N PRO A 47 -14.61 -0.95 4.95
CA PRO A 47 -13.27 -0.74 4.37
C PRO A 47 -12.64 -2.02 3.86
N ASP A 48 -12.81 -3.16 4.56
CA ASP A 48 -12.17 -4.40 4.14
C ASP A 48 -12.61 -4.81 2.74
N ARG A 49 -13.92 -4.81 2.49
CA ARG A 49 -14.44 -5.20 1.18
C ARG A 49 -14.01 -4.22 0.08
N ARG A 50 -14.03 -2.93 0.39
CA ARG A 50 -13.71 -1.91 -0.62
C ARG A 50 -12.24 -1.98 -1.03
N PHE A 51 -11.34 -2.17 -0.07
CA PHE A 51 -9.92 -2.33 -0.39
C PHE A 51 -9.62 -3.71 -0.97
N TYR A 52 -10.35 -4.76 -0.58
CA TYR A 52 -10.22 -6.07 -1.21
C TYR A 52 -10.61 -6.00 -2.69
N ASP A 53 -11.73 -5.35 -3.00
CA ASP A 53 -12.17 -5.21 -4.40
C ASP A 53 -11.12 -4.46 -5.22
N GLY A 54 -10.56 -3.38 -4.68
CA GLY A 54 -9.48 -2.65 -5.34
C GLY A 54 -8.24 -3.51 -5.53
N GLN A 55 -7.86 -4.26 -4.50
CA GLN A 55 -6.73 -5.18 -4.55
C GLN A 55 -6.88 -6.17 -5.69
N MET A 56 -8.05 -6.76 -5.82
CA MET A 56 -8.29 -7.79 -6.84
C MET A 56 -8.38 -7.21 -8.24
N ARG A 57 -8.95 -6.01 -8.41
CA ARG A 57 -8.96 -5.35 -9.72
C ARG A 57 -7.54 -5.11 -10.22
N HIS A 58 -6.65 -4.62 -9.36
CA HIS A 58 -5.26 -4.38 -9.73
C HIS A 58 -4.47 -5.68 -9.88
N THR A 59 -4.79 -6.72 -9.10
CA THR A 59 -4.20 -8.04 -9.26
C THR A 59 -4.49 -8.57 -10.68
N ALA A 60 -5.72 -8.45 -11.13
CA ALA A 60 -6.10 -8.87 -12.47
C ALA A 60 -5.35 -8.07 -13.55
N ALA A 61 -5.18 -6.76 -13.33
CA ALA A 61 -4.53 -5.88 -14.28
C ALA A 61 -3.03 -6.19 -14.44
N CYS A 62 -2.38 -6.75 -13.43
CA CYS A 62 -0.94 -7.07 -13.48
C CYS A 62 -0.66 -8.58 -13.41
N GLN A 63 -1.67 -9.40 -13.72
CA GLN A 63 -1.55 -10.86 -13.60
C GLN A 63 -0.41 -11.42 -14.45
N ILE A 64 -0.25 -10.89 -15.66
CA ILE A 64 0.76 -11.37 -16.61
C ILE A 64 2.07 -10.60 -16.43
N ASP A 65 1.98 -9.31 -16.18
CA ASP A 65 3.16 -8.43 -16.09
C ASP A 65 3.11 -7.66 -14.76
N PRO A 66 4.01 -7.97 -13.81
CA PRO A 66 4.04 -7.25 -12.53
C PRO A 66 4.47 -5.78 -12.66
N LEU A 67 4.99 -5.39 -13.83
CA LEU A 67 5.36 -4.00 -14.10
C LEU A 67 4.32 -3.27 -14.95
N ALA A 68 3.13 -3.84 -15.11
CA ALA A 68 2.04 -3.18 -15.81
C ALA A 68 1.68 -1.85 -15.14
N ILE A 69 1.59 -0.80 -15.93
CA ILE A 69 1.37 0.57 -15.45
C ILE A 69 -0.12 0.90 -15.55
N ASP A 70 -0.62 1.66 -14.56
CA ASP A 70 -1.97 2.19 -14.58
C ASP A 70 -2.03 3.38 -15.55
N GLN A 71 -2.49 3.13 -16.77
CA GLN A 71 -2.54 4.15 -17.81
C GLN A 71 -3.51 5.28 -17.49
N GLU A 72 -4.58 4.99 -16.79
CA GLU A 72 -5.56 6.02 -16.41
C GLU A 72 -4.91 7.06 -15.48
N LEU A 73 -4.17 6.63 -14.47
CA LEU A 73 -3.50 7.54 -13.56
C LEU A 73 -2.40 8.33 -14.25
N LEU A 74 -1.67 7.69 -15.16
CA LEU A 74 -0.63 8.37 -15.92
C LEU A 74 -1.24 9.47 -16.79
N GLU A 75 -2.32 9.17 -17.49
CA GLU A 75 -2.96 10.12 -18.39
C GLU A 75 -3.63 11.27 -17.64
N LYS A 76 -4.31 10.98 -16.52
CA LYS A 76 -5.06 11.99 -15.79
C LYS A 76 -4.20 12.85 -14.88
N TYR A 77 -3.19 12.26 -14.24
CA TYR A 77 -2.45 12.94 -13.18
C TYR A 77 -0.94 13.02 -13.43
N GLY A 78 -0.44 12.41 -14.52
CA GLY A 78 0.97 12.44 -14.84
C GLY A 78 1.84 11.64 -13.87
N VAL A 79 1.24 10.73 -13.10
CA VAL A 79 1.95 9.90 -12.13
C VAL A 79 2.04 8.48 -12.66
N GLN A 80 3.26 7.94 -12.77
CA GLN A 80 3.45 6.55 -13.17
C GLN A 80 3.30 5.64 -11.97
N VAL A 81 2.29 4.79 -12.01
CA VAL A 81 1.97 3.86 -10.92
C VAL A 81 1.86 2.46 -11.46
N TYR A 82 2.52 1.51 -10.80
CA TYR A 82 2.39 0.09 -11.12
C TYR A 82 1.12 -0.47 -10.48
N HIS A 83 0.38 -1.29 -11.21
CA HIS A 83 -0.78 -1.99 -10.64
C HIS A 83 -0.38 -2.85 -9.45
N SER A 84 0.80 -3.50 -9.50
CA SER A 84 1.28 -4.31 -8.38
C SER A 84 1.51 -3.48 -7.10
N ALA A 85 1.94 -2.23 -7.25
CA ALA A 85 2.06 -1.32 -6.10
C ALA A 85 0.69 -0.98 -5.53
N GLN A 86 -0.34 -0.85 -6.37
CA GLN A 86 -1.71 -0.62 -5.91
C GLN A 86 -2.28 -1.86 -5.21
N VAL A 87 -1.91 -3.06 -5.64
CA VAL A 87 -2.25 -4.30 -4.91
C VAL A 87 -1.69 -4.21 -3.49
N ALA A 88 -0.41 -3.83 -3.37
CA ALA A 88 0.24 -3.70 -2.08
C ALA A 88 -0.43 -2.64 -1.20
N LEU A 89 -0.76 -1.48 -1.76
CA LEU A 89 -1.46 -0.43 -1.01
C LEU A 89 -2.80 -0.94 -0.46
N ASN A 90 -3.59 -1.60 -1.30
CA ASN A 90 -4.90 -2.09 -0.86
C ASN A 90 -4.76 -3.11 0.27
N ALA A 91 -3.76 -3.99 0.19
CA ALA A 91 -3.50 -4.94 1.27
C ALA A 91 -3.08 -4.23 2.56
N LEU A 92 -2.22 -3.20 2.46
CA LEU A 92 -1.82 -2.39 3.60
C LEU A 92 -3.01 -1.68 4.23
N MET A 93 -3.93 -1.16 3.42
CA MET A 93 -5.11 -0.46 3.93
C MET A 93 -6.08 -1.43 4.61
N ARG A 94 -6.21 -2.65 4.12
CA ARG A 94 -6.99 -3.66 4.81
C ARG A 94 -6.43 -3.91 6.22
N LEU A 95 -5.11 -4.04 6.31
CA LEU A 95 -4.45 -4.23 7.60
C LEU A 95 -4.62 -3.00 8.50
N HIS A 96 -4.41 -1.81 7.94
CA HIS A 96 -4.55 -0.56 8.68
C HIS A 96 -5.95 -0.43 9.32
N HIS A 97 -6.99 -0.62 8.51
CA HIS A 97 -8.36 -0.45 9.00
C HIS A 97 -8.76 -1.57 9.96
N ALA A 98 -8.27 -2.79 9.75
CA ALA A 98 -8.52 -3.90 10.67
C ALA A 98 -7.88 -3.63 12.04
N LEU A 99 -6.66 -3.09 12.07
CA LEU A 99 -5.99 -2.74 13.32
C LEU A 99 -6.72 -1.60 14.03
N LYS A 100 -7.21 -0.61 13.29
CA LYS A 100 -8.00 0.48 13.88
C LYS A 100 -9.29 -0.03 14.49
N GLU A 101 -9.97 -0.94 13.81
CA GLU A 101 -11.19 -1.56 14.36
C GLU A 101 -10.88 -2.34 15.63
N GLN A 102 -9.77 -3.08 15.66
CA GLN A 102 -9.35 -3.83 16.84
C GLN A 102 -9.09 -2.90 18.03
N GLU A 103 -8.45 -1.75 17.81
CA GLU A 103 -8.19 -0.78 18.86
C GLU A 103 -9.47 -0.23 19.49
N GLN A 104 -10.56 -0.15 18.72
CA GLN A 104 -11.83 0.42 19.16
C GLN A 104 -12.70 -0.57 19.92
N LYS A 105 -12.33 -1.85 19.94
CA LYS A 105 -13.09 -2.87 20.67
C LYS A 105 -12.72 -2.84 22.15
N PRO A 106 -13.72 -2.96 23.06
CA PRO A 106 -13.46 -3.02 24.50
C PRO A 106 -12.73 -4.27 24.93
#